data_99295f3adaeb0d2cad570c98c7988868
#
_entry.id   99295f3adaeb0d2cad570c98c7988868
#
_cell.length_a   1.000
_cell.length_b   1.000
_cell.length_c   1.000
_cell.angle_alpha   90.00
_cell.angle_beta   90.00
_cell.angle_gamma   90.00
#
_symmetry.space_group_name_H-M   'P 1'
#
loop_
_entity.id
_entity.type
_entity.pdbx_description
1 polymer ?
#
loop_
_entity_poly.entity_id
_entity_poly.type
_entity_poly.pdbx_seq_one_letter_code
_entity_poly.pdbx_strand_id
1 'polypeptide(L)'
;MALPVLICDDSILARKQVRKRLPESFDVEVQTAGNGLEALAILRSQEIGLVFLDLTMPELDGIGVLEAIKAEQIDCFVIVISADIQPEMQRRVMELGALAFIQKPVNEDKLHGVLRQYGLF
;
A
#
# COMPACT_ATOMS: atom_id res chain seq x y z
N MET A 1 -10.29 -2.85 18.12
CA MET A 1 -10.28 -1.62 17.29
C MET A 1 -9.82 -1.95 15.88
N ALA A 2 -10.47 -1.34 14.88
CA ALA A 2 -10.12 -1.58 13.48
C ALA A 2 -8.79 -0.92 13.12
N LEU A 3 -7.94 -1.63 12.39
CA LEU A 3 -6.71 -1.09 11.84
C LEU A 3 -7.05 -0.14 10.69
N PRO A 4 -6.63 1.13 10.73
CA PRO A 4 -6.82 2.03 9.61
C PRO A 4 -5.93 1.63 8.42
N VAL A 5 -6.55 1.38 7.27
CA VAL A 5 -5.89 0.93 6.05
C VAL A 5 -6.18 1.90 4.92
N LEU A 6 -5.14 2.25 4.14
CA LEU A 6 -5.27 3.06 2.95
C LEU A 6 -4.88 2.24 1.72
N ILE A 7 -5.75 2.20 0.72
CA ILE A 7 -5.46 1.54 -0.56
C ILE A 7 -5.30 2.60 -1.63
N CYS A 8 -4.10 2.71 -2.20
CA CYS A 8 -3.71 3.73 -3.18
C CYS A 8 -3.49 3.08 -4.55
N ASP A 9 -4.36 3.39 -5.50
CA ASP A 9 -4.26 2.93 -6.88
C ASP A 9 -5.19 3.81 -7.71
N ASP A 10 -4.79 4.20 -8.91
CA ASP A 10 -5.63 5.03 -9.78
C ASP A 10 -6.78 4.24 -10.42
N SER A 11 -6.72 2.92 -10.38
CA SER A 11 -7.78 2.04 -10.87
C SER A 11 -8.79 1.71 -9.78
N ILE A 12 -10.05 2.07 -10.00
CA ILE A 12 -11.15 1.72 -9.09
C ILE A 12 -11.25 0.21 -8.95
N LEU A 13 -11.09 -0.53 -10.06
CA LEU A 13 -11.14 -1.99 -10.04
C LEU A 13 -10.02 -2.59 -9.20
N ALA A 14 -8.80 -2.06 -9.35
CA ALA A 14 -7.66 -2.54 -8.57
C ALA A 14 -7.87 -2.30 -7.07
N ARG A 15 -8.39 -1.13 -6.69
CA ARG A 15 -8.71 -0.85 -5.29
C ARG A 15 -9.73 -1.84 -4.72
N LYS A 16 -10.76 -2.13 -5.49
CA LYS A 16 -11.79 -3.12 -5.10
C LYS A 16 -11.22 -4.52 -4.99
N GLN A 17 -10.31 -4.90 -5.86
CA GLN A 17 -9.68 -6.22 -5.82
C GLN A 17 -8.84 -6.40 -4.56
N VAL A 18 -8.06 -5.41 -4.17
CA VAL A 18 -7.29 -5.47 -2.92
C VAL A 18 -8.22 -5.61 -1.73
N ARG A 19 -9.23 -4.74 -1.65
CA ARG A 19 -10.18 -4.74 -0.55
C ARG A 19 -10.90 -6.09 -0.41
N LYS A 20 -11.33 -6.66 -1.53
CA LYS A 20 -12.05 -7.93 -1.56
C LYS A 20 -11.20 -9.10 -1.08
N ARG A 21 -9.88 -9.03 -1.28
CA ARG A 21 -8.96 -10.11 -0.93
C ARG A 21 -8.38 -10.01 0.47
N LEU A 22 -8.72 -8.96 1.21
CA LEU A 22 -8.34 -8.89 2.62
C LEU A 22 -9.06 -10.00 3.38
N PRO A 23 -8.40 -10.61 4.40
CA PRO A 23 -9.06 -11.64 5.18
C PRO A 23 -10.33 -11.12 5.85
N GLU A 24 -11.40 -11.90 5.84
CA GLU A 24 -12.69 -11.50 6.44
C GLU A 24 -12.57 -11.18 7.92
N SER A 25 -11.75 -11.92 8.63
CA SER A 25 -11.53 -11.73 10.07
C SER A 25 -10.55 -10.61 10.40
N PHE A 26 -9.95 -10.01 9.38
CA PHE A 26 -9.04 -8.88 9.56
C PHE A 26 -9.86 -7.61 9.81
N ASP A 27 -9.86 -7.13 11.04
CA ASP A 27 -10.64 -5.98 11.44
C ASP A 27 -9.96 -4.70 10.96
N VAL A 28 -10.42 -4.16 9.85
CA VAL A 28 -9.83 -3.00 9.18
C VAL A 28 -10.89 -1.94 8.88
N GLU A 29 -10.44 -0.70 8.87
CA GLU A 29 -11.20 0.44 8.37
C GLU A 29 -10.50 0.95 7.13
N VAL A 30 -11.11 0.77 5.96
CA VAL A 30 -10.48 1.01 4.66
C VAL A 30 -10.86 2.36 4.08
N GLN A 31 -9.85 3.14 3.72
CA GLN A 31 -9.99 4.32 2.88
C GLN A 31 -9.23 4.11 1.58
N THR A 32 -9.55 4.85 0.55
CA THR A 32 -8.92 4.73 -0.76
C THR A 32 -8.42 6.08 -1.26
N ALA A 33 -7.38 6.04 -2.10
CA ALA A 33 -6.84 7.20 -2.80
C ALA A 33 -6.56 6.82 -4.25
N GLY A 34 -6.84 7.73 -5.17
CA GLY A 34 -6.66 7.50 -6.61
C GLY A 34 -5.37 8.09 -7.18
N ASN A 35 -4.60 8.82 -6.38
CA ASN A 35 -3.31 9.38 -6.77
C ASN A 35 -2.45 9.63 -5.54
N GLY A 36 -1.17 9.94 -5.78
CA GLY A 36 -0.23 10.11 -4.68
C GLY A 36 -0.46 11.36 -3.84
N LEU A 37 -0.95 12.44 -4.43
CA LEU A 37 -1.25 13.66 -3.66
C LEU A 37 -2.40 13.43 -2.70
N GLU A 38 -3.44 12.76 -3.14
CA GLU A 38 -4.58 12.38 -2.31
C GLU A 38 -4.14 11.45 -1.18
N ALA A 39 -3.28 10.46 -1.50
CA ALA A 39 -2.73 9.56 -0.50
C ALA A 39 -1.95 10.31 0.59
N LEU A 40 -1.09 11.25 0.21
CA LEU A 40 -0.32 12.04 1.18
C LEU A 40 -1.22 12.94 2.03
N ALA A 41 -2.27 13.52 1.44
CA ALA A 41 -3.21 14.34 2.21
C ALA A 41 -3.86 13.50 3.33
N ILE A 42 -4.24 12.27 3.04
CA ILE A 42 -4.81 11.36 4.04
C ILE A 42 -3.76 10.99 5.10
N LEU A 43 -2.55 10.62 4.67
CA LEU A 43 -1.48 10.21 5.57
C LEU A 43 -1.04 11.33 6.53
N ARG A 44 -1.11 12.58 6.09
CA ARG A 44 -0.75 13.75 6.91
C ARG A 44 -1.84 14.15 7.89
N SER A 45 -3.09 13.82 7.60
CA SER A 45 -4.24 14.25 8.40
C SER A 45 -4.81 13.18 9.33
N GLN A 46 -4.45 11.91 9.12
CA GLN A 46 -5.00 10.78 9.86
C GLN A 46 -3.91 9.78 10.18
N GLU A 47 -4.11 9.01 11.24
CA GLU A 47 -3.26 7.86 11.53
C GLU A 47 -3.70 6.70 10.65
N ILE A 48 -2.79 6.24 9.78
CA ILE A 48 -2.97 5.05 8.94
C ILE A 48 -1.92 4.04 9.36
N GLY A 49 -2.35 2.82 9.65
CA GLY A 49 -1.41 1.77 10.09
C GLY A 49 -0.82 0.98 8.93
N LEU A 50 -1.57 0.80 7.85
CA LEU A 50 -1.16 -0.03 6.71
C LEU A 50 -1.58 0.62 5.40
N VAL A 51 -0.64 0.73 4.47
CA VAL A 51 -0.87 1.29 3.14
C VAL A 51 -0.59 0.22 2.09
N PHE A 52 -1.54 -0.02 1.20
CA PHE A 52 -1.31 -0.76 -0.04
C PHE A 52 -1.10 0.27 -1.14
N LEU A 53 0.03 0.21 -1.81
CA LEU A 53 0.49 1.29 -2.68
C LEU A 53 0.86 0.77 -4.06
N ASP A 54 0.16 1.24 -5.09
CA ASP A 54 0.57 1.06 -6.48
C ASP A 54 1.67 2.06 -6.82
N LEU A 55 2.59 1.66 -7.70
CA LEU A 55 3.69 2.53 -8.11
C LEU A 55 3.32 3.48 -9.25
N THR A 56 2.37 3.09 -10.11
CA THR A 56 1.98 3.90 -11.26
C THR A 56 0.68 4.64 -10.99
N MET A 57 0.78 5.91 -10.64
CA MET A 57 -0.37 6.77 -10.36
C MET A 57 -0.13 8.16 -10.94
N PRO A 58 -1.21 8.88 -11.35
CA PRO A 58 -1.07 10.27 -11.80
C PRO A 58 -0.78 11.22 -10.64
N GLU A 59 -0.40 12.42 -10.94
CA GLU A 59 -0.06 13.53 -10.04
C GLU A 59 1.23 13.27 -9.26
N LEU A 60 1.25 12.24 -8.43
CA LEU A 60 2.43 11.77 -7.70
C LEU A 60 2.38 10.25 -7.71
N ASP A 61 3.45 9.61 -8.16
CA ASP A 61 3.52 8.14 -8.22
C ASP A 61 3.85 7.53 -6.84
N GLY A 62 3.87 6.19 -6.79
CA GLY A 62 4.12 5.47 -5.54
C GLY A 62 5.52 5.69 -4.99
N ILE A 63 6.52 5.87 -5.86
CA ILE A 63 7.89 6.21 -5.40
C ILE A 63 7.86 7.56 -4.68
N GLY A 64 7.19 8.55 -5.26
CA GLY A 64 7.05 9.85 -4.62
C GLY A 64 6.34 9.79 -3.27
N VAL A 65 5.33 8.94 -3.15
CA VAL A 65 4.64 8.72 -1.87
C VAL A 65 5.61 8.11 -0.85
N LEU A 66 6.36 7.08 -1.23
CA LEU A 66 7.34 6.44 -0.34
C LEU A 66 8.43 7.43 0.10
N GLU A 67 8.92 8.24 -0.82
CA GLU A 67 9.92 9.26 -0.50
C GLU A 67 9.39 10.26 0.53
N ALA A 68 8.15 10.70 0.38
CA ALA A 68 7.52 11.62 1.32
C ALA A 68 7.29 10.97 2.69
N ILE A 69 6.82 9.72 2.72
CA ILE A 69 6.64 8.97 3.98
C ILE A 69 7.96 8.90 4.74
N LYS A 70 9.04 8.59 4.04
CA LYS A 70 10.36 8.49 4.66
C LYS A 70 10.87 9.84 5.14
N ALA A 71 10.79 10.87 4.29
CA ALA A 71 11.27 12.22 4.63
C ALA A 71 10.50 12.85 5.78
N GLU A 72 9.19 12.64 5.84
CA GLU A 72 8.30 13.19 6.86
C GLU A 72 8.16 12.28 8.07
N GLN A 73 8.81 11.13 8.05
CA GLN A 73 8.76 10.14 9.15
C GLN A 73 7.33 9.73 9.52
N ILE A 74 6.50 9.53 8.51
CA ILE A 74 5.13 9.08 8.72
C ILE A 74 5.16 7.61 9.15
N ASP A 75 4.56 7.31 10.29
CA ASP A 75 4.59 5.98 10.89
C ASP A 75 3.47 5.10 10.31
N CYS A 76 3.80 4.28 9.33
CA CYS A 76 2.89 3.31 8.73
C CYS A 76 3.68 2.19 8.06
N PHE A 77 3.06 1.03 7.92
CA PHE A 77 3.62 -0.05 7.10
C PHE A 77 3.12 0.10 5.67
N VAL A 78 4.00 -0.07 4.69
CA VAL A 78 3.66 0.04 3.28
C VAL A 78 3.91 -1.29 2.58
N ILE A 79 2.89 -1.82 1.93
CA ILE A 79 2.99 -2.98 1.05
C ILE A 79 2.76 -2.46 -0.37
N VAL A 80 3.78 -2.57 -1.21
CA VAL A 80 3.70 -2.16 -2.61
C VAL A 80 3.05 -3.28 -3.42
N ILE A 81 2.07 -2.93 -4.24
CA ILE A 81 1.41 -3.85 -5.18
C ILE A 81 1.56 -3.28 -6.57
N SER A 82 2.36 -3.92 -7.43
CA SER A 82 2.70 -3.35 -8.73
C SER A 82 2.81 -4.41 -9.82
N ALA A 83 2.51 -4.01 -11.05
CA ALA A 83 2.78 -4.82 -12.23
C ALA A 83 4.24 -4.72 -12.67
N ASP A 84 4.97 -3.70 -12.23
CA ASP A 84 6.39 -3.52 -12.55
C ASP A 84 7.24 -4.41 -11.65
N ILE A 85 7.83 -5.45 -12.26
CA ILE A 85 8.61 -6.47 -11.55
C ILE A 85 10.13 -6.32 -11.78
N GLN A 86 10.56 -5.19 -12.32
CA GLN A 86 12.00 -4.98 -12.53
C GLN A 86 12.74 -5.02 -11.19
N PRO A 87 13.86 -5.77 -11.11
CA PRO A 87 14.60 -5.90 -9.85
C PRO A 87 15.04 -4.56 -9.24
N GLU A 88 15.38 -3.60 -10.09
CA GLU A 88 15.77 -2.26 -9.64
C GLU A 88 14.63 -1.54 -8.93
N MET A 89 13.41 -1.68 -9.46
CA MET A 89 12.24 -1.08 -8.84
C MET A 89 11.92 -1.73 -7.50
N GLN A 90 11.99 -3.05 -7.43
CA GLN A 90 11.77 -3.78 -6.19
C GLN A 90 12.79 -3.37 -5.13
N ARG A 91 14.06 -3.27 -5.50
CA ARG A 91 15.13 -2.83 -4.60
C ARG A 91 14.86 -1.41 -4.10
N ARG A 92 14.49 -0.51 -5.01
CA ARG A 92 14.25 0.89 -4.66
C ARG A 92 13.12 1.05 -3.65
N VAL A 93 12.00 0.35 -3.82
CA VAL A 93 10.89 0.46 -2.87
C VAL A 93 11.26 -0.09 -1.50
N MET A 94 12.05 -1.15 -1.45
CA MET A 94 12.52 -1.70 -0.18
C MET A 94 13.51 -0.75 0.51
N GLU A 95 14.39 -0.11 -0.23
CA GLU A 95 15.31 0.91 0.29
C GLU A 95 14.55 2.13 0.83
N LEU A 96 13.40 2.45 0.23
CA LEU A 96 12.56 3.55 0.68
C LEU A 96 11.65 3.17 1.87
N GLY A 97 11.77 1.95 2.36
CA GLY A 97 11.09 1.53 3.57
C GLY A 97 9.82 0.72 3.38
N ALA A 98 9.53 0.25 2.16
CA ALA A 98 8.41 -0.67 1.96
C ALA A 98 8.65 -1.96 2.74
N LEU A 99 7.60 -2.47 3.35
CA LEU A 99 7.66 -3.72 4.11
C LEU A 99 7.74 -4.92 3.19
N ALA A 100 6.99 -4.88 2.08
CA ALA A 100 6.92 -5.98 1.13
C ALA A 100 6.52 -5.48 -0.26
N PHE A 101 6.74 -6.32 -1.25
CA PHE A 101 6.35 -6.09 -2.64
C PHE A 101 5.53 -7.28 -3.13
N ILE A 102 4.34 -7.00 -3.66
CA ILE A 102 3.46 -8.01 -4.25
C ILE A 102 3.28 -7.70 -5.73
N GLN A 103 3.54 -8.67 -6.59
CA GLN A 103 3.30 -8.54 -8.02
C GLN A 103 1.83 -8.65 -8.35
N LYS A 104 1.31 -7.74 -9.19
CA LYS A 104 -0.04 -7.85 -9.75
C LYS A 104 -0.11 -9.02 -10.73
N PRO A 105 -1.26 -9.69 -10.86
CA PRO A 105 -2.49 -9.46 -10.11
C PRO A 105 -2.39 -9.95 -8.67
N VAL A 106 -2.98 -9.20 -7.75
CA VAL A 106 -3.01 -9.60 -6.35
C VAL A 106 -3.98 -10.79 -6.20
N ASN A 107 -3.58 -11.77 -5.39
CA ASN A 107 -4.46 -12.87 -5.02
C ASN A 107 -4.45 -13.08 -3.51
N GLU A 108 -5.40 -13.86 -3.02
CA GLU A 108 -5.56 -14.07 -1.58
C GLU A 108 -4.33 -14.70 -0.95
N ASP A 109 -3.74 -15.71 -1.59
CA ASP A 109 -2.59 -16.43 -1.03
C ASP A 109 -1.39 -15.53 -0.84
N LYS A 110 -1.08 -14.71 -1.85
CA LYS A 110 0.03 -13.75 -1.76
C LYS A 110 -0.21 -12.71 -0.68
N LEU A 111 -1.42 -12.15 -0.67
CA LEU A 111 -1.77 -11.08 0.27
C LEU A 111 -1.81 -11.60 1.70
N HIS A 112 -2.50 -12.71 1.94
CA HIS A 112 -2.58 -13.31 3.27
C HIS A 112 -1.20 -13.77 3.76
N GLY A 113 -0.38 -14.31 2.86
CA GLY A 113 0.97 -14.74 3.19
C GLY A 113 1.84 -13.60 3.70
N VAL A 114 1.79 -12.46 3.02
CA VAL A 114 2.55 -11.26 3.45
C VAL A 114 2.02 -10.73 4.79
N LEU A 115 0.72 -10.63 4.94
CA LEU A 115 0.14 -10.14 6.20
C LEU A 115 0.52 -11.01 7.39
N ARG A 116 0.53 -12.33 7.21
CA ARG A 116 0.94 -13.28 8.27
C ARG A 116 2.44 -13.23 8.53
N GLN A 117 3.24 -13.13 7.49
CA GLN A 117 4.70 -13.10 7.60
C GLN A 117 5.17 -11.95 8.49
N TYR A 118 4.51 -10.81 8.41
CA TYR A 118 4.89 -9.61 9.17
C TYR A 118 4.01 -9.37 10.40
N GLY A 119 3.19 -10.34 10.76
CA GLY A 119 2.38 -10.25 11.97
C GLY A 119 1.26 -9.22 11.93
N LEU A 120 0.83 -8.82 10.74
CA LEU A 120 -0.24 -7.85 10.58
C LEU A 120 -1.64 -8.47 10.71
N PHE A 121 -1.68 -9.77 10.55
CA PHE A 121 -2.94 -10.51 10.63
C PHE A 121 -2.77 -11.81 11.41
#